data_6132e63eaefefed63ac5302a6d508b67
#
_entry.id   6132e63eaefefed63ac5302a6d508b67
#
_cell.length_a   1.000
_cell.length_b   1.000
_cell.length_c   1.000
_cell.angle_alpha   90.00
_cell.angle_beta   90.00
_cell.angle_gamma   90.00
#
_symmetry.space_group_name_H-M   'P 1'
#
loop_
_entity.id
_entity.type
_entity.pdbx_description
1 polymer ?
#
loop_
_entity_poly.entity_id
_entity_poly.type
_entity_poly.pdbx_seq_one_letter_code
_entity_poly.pdbx_strand_id
1 'polypeptide(L)'
;MTIDAKYHPTTEQLEGFSKGTLSPGMNVAIAAHVEMCSECRDATAKLEAAASEEWLRSPPDTKARSINFSSMIDSIVAHPQIKGDQTPLGSVSEIHMLDHSVTLPRALAKVASDGLVWKHLAGGINQASVALDDQTQCEFLYMKPNSQVPMHKHQGNEVTLVLDGSFEDESGHYKKSDFVVRTTGDLHRPASEEGCLCFAVLDSPLTFTKGLARLLNPFIRYRFRRATSAAATICFRNV
;
A
#
# COMPACT_ATOMS: atom_id res chain seq x y z
N MET A 1 -2.55 -9.84 -20.12
CA MET A 1 -1.90 -8.68 -20.75
C MET A 1 -1.19 -7.92 -19.64
N THR A 2 0.13 -7.95 -19.59
CA THR A 2 0.93 -7.12 -18.68
C THR A 2 0.84 -5.70 -19.20
N ILE A 3 0.30 -4.79 -18.40
CA ILE A 3 0.30 -3.36 -18.71
C ILE A 3 1.65 -2.85 -18.20
N ASP A 4 2.50 -2.38 -19.10
CA ASP A 4 3.78 -1.80 -18.70
C ASP A 4 3.51 -0.48 -17.97
N ALA A 5 3.86 -0.45 -16.69
CA ALA A 5 3.88 0.77 -15.89
C ALA A 5 4.94 1.73 -16.47
N LYS A 6 4.68 3.02 -16.37
CA LYS A 6 5.65 4.07 -16.74
C LYS A 6 6.42 4.57 -15.51
N TYR A 7 5.78 4.51 -14.34
CA TYR A 7 6.31 4.99 -13.08
C TYR A 7 6.44 3.83 -12.10
N HIS A 8 7.61 3.69 -11.50
CA HIS A 8 7.99 2.55 -10.66
C HIS A 8 8.49 3.02 -9.30
N PRO A 9 8.49 2.14 -8.28
CA PRO A 9 9.26 2.37 -7.07
C PRO A 9 10.74 2.63 -7.39
N THR A 10 11.40 3.47 -6.61
CA THR A 10 12.84 3.68 -6.75
C THR A 10 13.61 2.41 -6.39
N THR A 11 14.86 2.29 -6.86
CA THR A 11 15.74 1.16 -6.49
C THR A 11 15.88 1.04 -4.98
N GLU A 12 16.03 2.15 -4.27
CA GLU A 12 16.10 2.19 -2.81
C GLU A 12 14.83 1.64 -2.15
N GLN A 13 13.65 1.96 -2.69
CA GLN A 13 12.38 1.43 -2.21
C GLN A 13 12.27 -0.09 -2.45
N LEU A 14 12.70 -0.59 -3.61
CA LEU A 14 12.71 -2.03 -3.89
C LEU A 14 13.72 -2.78 -3.00
N GLU A 15 14.88 -2.19 -2.73
CA GLU A 15 15.85 -2.74 -1.76
C GLU A 15 15.28 -2.78 -0.34
N GLY A 16 14.65 -1.68 0.10
CA GLY A 16 13.99 -1.62 1.40
C GLY A 16 12.87 -2.64 1.54
N PHE A 17 12.11 -2.87 0.46
CA PHE A 17 11.08 -3.91 0.38
C PHE A 17 11.69 -5.31 0.53
N SER A 18 12.73 -5.63 -0.23
CA SER A 18 13.43 -6.94 -0.17
C SER A 18 14.06 -7.22 1.20
N LYS A 19 14.50 -6.16 1.89
CA LYS A 19 15.10 -6.25 3.25
C LYS A 19 14.06 -6.18 4.37
N GLY A 20 12.79 -5.91 4.06
CA GLY A 20 11.73 -5.75 5.06
C GLY A 20 11.92 -4.53 5.98
N THR A 21 12.57 -3.46 5.51
CA THR A 21 12.89 -2.26 6.31
C THR A 21 11.89 -1.12 6.13
N LEU A 22 10.93 -1.26 5.22
CA LEU A 22 9.91 -0.25 4.98
C LEU A 22 8.74 -0.38 5.96
N SER A 23 7.94 0.70 6.08
CA SER A 23 6.68 0.63 6.84
C SER A 23 5.72 -0.40 6.24
N PRO A 24 4.83 -1.00 7.05
CA PRO A 24 3.81 -1.94 6.55
C PRO A 24 2.99 -1.39 5.38
N GLY A 25 2.58 -0.12 5.42
CA GLY A 25 1.86 0.53 4.33
C GLY A 25 2.64 0.55 3.03
N MET A 26 3.93 0.93 3.09
CA MET A 26 4.82 0.92 1.92
C MET A 26 5.07 -0.48 1.39
N ASN A 27 5.27 -1.47 2.28
CA ASN A 27 5.44 -2.86 1.87
C ASN A 27 4.21 -3.39 1.11
N VAL A 28 3.00 -3.07 1.57
CA VAL A 28 1.76 -3.45 0.89
C VAL A 28 1.64 -2.79 -0.48
N ALA A 29 1.94 -1.49 -0.59
CA ALA A 29 1.89 -0.76 -1.86
C ALA A 29 2.88 -1.33 -2.88
N ILE A 30 4.12 -1.60 -2.47
CA ILE A 30 5.15 -2.17 -3.35
C ILE A 30 4.82 -3.62 -3.71
N ALA A 31 4.37 -4.44 -2.77
CA ALA A 31 3.93 -5.82 -3.05
C ALA A 31 2.82 -5.85 -4.12
N ALA A 32 1.85 -4.94 -4.02
CA ALA A 32 0.79 -4.81 -5.00
C ALA A 32 1.32 -4.38 -6.37
N HIS A 33 2.24 -3.40 -6.42
CA HIS A 33 2.87 -2.97 -7.68
C HIS A 33 3.71 -4.09 -8.33
N VAL A 34 4.52 -4.81 -7.55
CA VAL A 34 5.33 -5.95 -8.03
C VAL A 34 4.46 -7.07 -8.62
N GLU A 35 3.25 -7.27 -8.10
CA GLU A 35 2.28 -8.20 -8.70
C GLU A 35 1.77 -7.70 -10.06
N MET A 36 1.61 -6.39 -10.24
CA MET A 36 1.08 -5.76 -11.45
C MET A 36 2.16 -5.46 -12.51
N CYS A 37 3.43 -5.34 -12.12
CA CYS A 37 4.55 -4.91 -12.96
C CYS A 37 5.61 -6.01 -13.06
N SER A 38 5.86 -6.52 -14.29
CA SER A 38 6.86 -7.57 -14.52
C SER A 38 8.29 -7.07 -14.29
N GLU A 39 8.60 -5.83 -14.67
CA GLU A 39 9.93 -5.23 -14.52
C GLU A 39 10.33 -5.14 -13.04
N CYS A 40 9.44 -4.62 -12.17
CA CYS A 40 9.70 -4.53 -10.74
C CYS A 40 9.73 -5.91 -10.07
N ARG A 41 8.95 -6.88 -10.56
CA ARG A 41 9.02 -8.26 -10.10
C ARG A 41 10.38 -8.88 -10.36
N ASP A 42 10.91 -8.73 -11.57
CA ASP A 42 12.23 -9.25 -11.93
C ASP A 42 13.36 -8.54 -11.17
N ALA A 43 13.22 -7.22 -10.96
CA ALA A 43 14.17 -6.45 -10.16
C ALA A 43 14.17 -6.92 -8.69
N THR A 44 13.01 -7.11 -8.08
CA THR A 44 12.87 -7.60 -6.72
C THR A 44 13.44 -9.01 -6.56
N ALA A 45 13.16 -9.92 -7.50
CA ALA A 45 13.69 -11.28 -7.48
C ALA A 45 15.24 -11.30 -7.51
N LYS A 46 15.89 -10.40 -8.26
CA LYS A 46 17.34 -10.25 -8.28
C LYS A 46 17.89 -9.76 -6.94
N LEU A 47 17.21 -8.79 -6.31
CA LEU A 47 17.61 -8.29 -4.99
C LEU A 47 17.48 -9.36 -3.90
N GLU A 48 16.40 -10.14 -3.93
CA GLU A 48 16.18 -11.26 -3.00
C GLU A 48 17.22 -12.37 -3.19
N ALA A 49 17.56 -12.71 -4.44
CA ALA A 49 18.62 -13.69 -4.74
C ALA A 49 19.98 -13.22 -4.19
N ALA A 50 20.34 -11.95 -4.41
CA ALA A 50 21.59 -11.38 -3.90
C ALA A 50 21.65 -11.39 -2.35
N ALA A 51 20.54 -11.01 -1.69
CA ALA A 51 20.43 -11.03 -0.23
C ALA A 51 20.54 -12.47 0.32
N SER A 52 19.97 -13.46 -0.37
CA SER A 52 20.05 -14.87 0.00
C SER A 52 21.48 -15.39 -0.11
N GLU A 53 22.23 -15.02 -1.17
CA GLU A 53 23.63 -15.38 -1.31
C GLU A 53 24.50 -14.77 -0.21
N GLU A 54 24.27 -13.51 0.15
CA GLU A 54 24.98 -12.84 1.22
C GLU A 54 24.71 -13.55 2.57
N TRP A 55 23.45 -13.88 2.84
CA TRP A 55 23.09 -14.63 4.05
C TRP A 55 23.77 -16.00 4.12
N LEU A 56 23.83 -16.76 3.02
CA LEU A 56 24.49 -18.06 2.96
C LEU A 56 26.04 -17.99 3.18
N ARG A 57 26.63 -16.84 2.83
CA ARG A 57 28.09 -16.63 3.08
C ARG A 57 28.39 -16.17 4.51
N SER A 58 27.36 -15.70 5.24
CA SER A 58 27.53 -15.26 6.61
C SER A 58 27.93 -16.45 7.50
N PRO A 59 28.95 -16.31 8.36
CA PRO A 59 29.30 -17.37 9.26
C PRO A 59 28.13 -17.68 10.21
N PRO A 60 27.88 -18.95 10.53
CA PRO A 60 26.84 -19.32 11.45
C PRO A 60 27.06 -18.63 12.81
N ASP A 61 25.99 -18.12 13.41
CA ASP A 61 26.07 -17.56 14.76
C ASP A 61 26.44 -18.67 15.76
N THR A 62 27.70 -18.68 16.15
CA THR A 62 28.25 -19.67 17.10
C THR A 62 27.66 -19.54 18.51
N LYS A 63 26.92 -18.45 18.79
CA LYS A 63 26.15 -18.25 20.03
C LYS A 63 24.72 -18.79 19.96
N ALA A 64 24.29 -19.28 18.79
CA ALA A 64 22.99 -19.95 18.67
C ALA A 64 22.99 -21.15 19.62
N ARG A 65 22.14 -21.10 20.65
CA ARG A 65 21.87 -22.25 21.52
C ARG A 65 21.51 -23.42 20.64
N SER A 66 22.02 -24.61 20.98
CA SER A 66 21.65 -25.85 20.31
C SER A 66 20.15 -26.04 20.45
N ILE A 67 19.42 -25.64 19.44
CA ILE A 67 17.96 -25.81 19.38
C ILE A 67 17.72 -27.29 19.06
N ASN A 68 16.97 -27.96 19.92
CA ASN A 68 16.58 -29.34 19.64
C ASN A 68 15.41 -29.30 18.62
N PHE A 69 15.77 -29.25 17.34
CA PHE A 69 14.80 -29.25 16.25
C PHE A 69 13.90 -30.47 16.23
N SER A 70 14.41 -31.66 16.67
CA SER A 70 13.61 -32.88 16.70
C SER A 70 12.42 -32.76 17.64
N SER A 71 12.63 -32.29 18.88
CA SER A 71 11.52 -32.11 19.83
C SER A 71 10.54 -31.02 19.40
N MET A 72 11.01 -29.99 18.69
CA MET A 72 10.15 -28.96 18.15
C MET A 72 9.29 -29.49 16.99
N ILE A 73 9.89 -30.28 16.10
CA ILE A 73 9.15 -30.94 14.99
C ILE A 73 8.11 -31.90 15.56
N ASP A 74 8.48 -32.75 16.51
CA ASP A 74 7.56 -33.71 17.16
C ASP A 74 6.40 -32.97 17.81
N SER A 75 6.64 -31.85 18.47
CA SER A 75 5.61 -31.01 19.04
C SER A 75 4.67 -30.43 17.98
N ILE A 76 5.19 -29.93 16.86
CA ILE A 76 4.39 -29.36 15.77
C ILE A 76 3.54 -30.46 15.11
N VAL A 77 4.12 -31.64 14.85
CA VAL A 77 3.43 -32.77 14.22
C VAL A 77 2.35 -33.37 15.14
N ALA A 78 2.58 -33.38 16.44
CA ALA A 78 1.61 -33.87 17.44
C ALA A 78 0.38 -32.96 17.59
N HIS A 79 0.45 -31.70 17.17
CA HIS A 79 -0.71 -30.82 17.20
C HIS A 79 -1.69 -31.20 16.10
N PRO A 80 -3.02 -31.30 16.40
CA PRO A 80 -4.02 -31.51 15.37
C PRO A 80 -3.87 -30.44 14.30
N GLN A 81 -3.68 -30.88 13.05
CA GLN A 81 -3.73 -29.97 11.93
C GLN A 81 -5.13 -29.35 11.88
N ILE A 82 -5.27 -28.11 12.28
CA ILE A 82 -6.51 -27.36 12.02
C ILE A 82 -6.62 -27.36 10.50
N LYS A 83 -7.58 -28.12 9.98
CA LYS A 83 -8.04 -27.93 8.60
C LYS A 83 -8.65 -26.53 8.59
N GLY A 84 -7.79 -25.51 8.50
CA GLY A 84 -8.24 -24.17 8.21
C GLY A 84 -9.14 -24.26 7.02
N ASP A 85 -10.24 -23.54 7.08
CA ASP A 85 -11.06 -23.30 5.92
C ASP A 85 -10.08 -22.95 4.78
N GLN A 86 -9.89 -23.91 3.87
CA GLN A 86 -9.04 -23.71 2.70
C GLN A 86 -9.83 -22.82 1.74
N THR A 87 -10.15 -21.63 2.20
CA THR A 87 -10.45 -20.55 1.28
C THR A 87 -9.19 -20.44 0.43
N PRO A 88 -9.26 -20.78 -0.87
CA PRO A 88 -8.07 -20.73 -1.70
C PRO A 88 -7.40 -19.40 -1.48
N LEU A 89 -6.07 -19.37 -1.31
CA LEU A 89 -5.26 -18.15 -1.26
C LEU A 89 -5.39 -17.31 -2.57
N GLY A 90 -6.49 -17.38 -3.23
CA GLY A 90 -6.85 -16.84 -4.51
C GLY A 90 -8.27 -16.33 -4.63
N SER A 91 -9.01 -16.11 -3.53
CA SER A 91 -10.22 -15.31 -3.65
C SER A 91 -9.78 -13.87 -3.90
N VAL A 92 -9.63 -13.55 -5.17
CA VAL A 92 -9.35 -12.18 -5.61
C VAL A 92 -10.50 -11.32 -5.12
N SER A 93 -10.25 -10.45 -4.16
CA SER A 93 -11.26 -9.48 -3.74
C SER A 93 -11.47 -8.49 -4.88
N GLU A 94 -12.70 -8.31 -5.24
CA GLU A 94 -13.11 -7.31 -6.19
C GLU A 94 -13.71 -6.12 -5.43
N ILE A 95 -13.31 -4.92 -5.81
CA ILE A 95 -14.02 -3.72 -5.40
C ILE A 95 -15.06 -3.42 -6.46
N HIS A 96 -16.34 -3.43 -6.06
CA HIS A 96 -17.43 -3.00 -6.92
C HIS A 96 -17.46 -1.48 -6.99
N MET A 97 -17.17 -0.96 -8.17
CA MET A 97 -17.32 0.46 -8.50
C MET A 97 -18.75 0.70 -9.02
N LEU A 98 -19.07 1.94 -9.40
CA LEU A 98 -20.42 2.29 -9.83
C LEU A 98 -20.87 1.52 -11.10
N ASP A 99 -19.96 1.17 -11.98
CA ASP A 99 -20.21 0.64 -13.32
C ASP A 99 -19.44 -0.65 -13.65
N HIS A 100 -18.42 -0.99 -12.84
CA HIS A 100 -17.61 -2.19 -13.04
C HIS A 100 -16.98 -2.70 -11.75
N SER A 101 -16.35 -3.88 -11.79
CA SER A 101 -15.57 -4.43 -10.68
C SER A 101 -14.08 -4.35 -10.98
N VAL A 102 -13.31 -3.97 -9.97
CA VAL A 102 -11.85 -3.92 -10.02
C VAL A 102 -11.26 -5.05 -9.21
N THR A 103 -10.53 -5.91 -9.88
CA THR A 103 -9.77 -6.99 -9.25
C THR A 103 -8.53 -6.43 -8.56
N LEU A 104 -8.38 -6.66 -7.27
CA LEU A 104 -7.25 -6.18 -6.48
C LEU A 104 -6.05 -7.15 -6.53
N PRO A 105 -4.81 -6.62 -6.52
CA PRO A 105 -3.63 -7.40 -6.16
C PRO A 105 -3.80 -8.10 -4.81
N ARG A 106 -3.23 -9.30 -4.64
CA ARG A 106 -3.44 -10.16 -3.46
C ARG A 106 -3.15 -9.48 -2.12
N ALA A 107 -2.09 -8.66 -2.07
CA ALA A 107 -1.75 -7.92 -0.86
C ALA A 107 -2.88 -6.94 -0.47
N LEU A 108 -3.44 -6.22 -1.44
CA LEU A 108 -4.54 -5.28 -1.22
C LEU A 108 -5.88 -6.01 -1.02
N ALA A 109 -6.11 -7.13 -1.68
CA ALA A 109 -7.26 -7.99 -1.46
C ALA A 109 -7.35 -8.45 0.00
N LYS A 110 -6.20 -8.85 0.59
CA LYS A 110 -6.10 -9.22 1.99
C LYS A 110 -6.41 -8.04 2.92
N VAL A 111 -5.91 -6.85 2.60
CA VAL A 111 -6.19 -5.62 3.37
C VAL A 111 -7.66 -5.22 3.30
N ALA A 112 -8.32 -5.48 2.18
CA ALA A 112 -9.73 -5.16 1.95
C ALA A 112 -10.69 -6.27 2.46
N SER A 113 -10.21 -7.42 2.92
CA SER A 113 -11.02 -8.60 3.27
C SER A 113 -12.02 -8.34 4.40
N ASP A 114 -11.69 -7.47 5.33
CA ASP A 114 -12.57 -7.10 6.45
C ASP A 114 -13.64 -6.08 6.06
N GLY A 115 -13.69 -5.73 4.78
CA GLY A 115 -14.61 -4.74 4.21
C GLY A 115 -14.03 -3.31 4.24
N LEU A 116 -14.38 -2.54 3.22
CA LEU A 116 -13.96 -1.14 3.09
C LEU A 116 -15.12 -0.21 3.47
N VAL A 117 -14.89 0.65 4.45
CA VAL A 117 -15.87 1.68 4.83
C VAL A 117 -15.61 2.95 4.04
N TRP A 118 -16.36 3.12 2.96
CA TRP A 118 -16.24 4.26 2.07
C TRP A 118 -16.86 5.53 2.67
N LYS A 119 -16.13 6.63 2.61
CA LYS A 119 -16.57 7.97 2.97
C LYS A 119 -16.58 8.85 1.74
N HIS A 120 -17.69 9.49 1.50
CA HIS A 120 -17.81 10.46 0.42
C HIS A 120 -17.18 11.79 0.84
N LEU A 121 -16.24 12.27 0.04
CA LEU A 121 -15.65 13.60 0.17
C LEU A 121 -16.25 14.52 -0.89
N ALA A 122 -16.04 15.84 -0.74
CA ALA A 122 -16.48 16.80 -1.75
C ALA A 122 -15.77 16.56 -3.10
N GLY A 123 -16.41 16.96 -4.20
CA GLY A 123 -15.80 16.94 -5.53
C GLY A 123 -15.74 15.56 -6.21
N GLY A 124 -16.61 14.62 -5.81
CA GLY A 124 -16.64 13.29 -6.47
C GLY A 124 -15.59 12.31 -5.96
N ILE A 125 -14.94 12.60 -4.85
CA ILE A 125 -13.91 11.75 -4.24
C ILE A 125 -14.53 10.85 -3.19
N ASN A 126 -14.22 9.56 -3.23
CA ASN A 126 -14.55 8.59 -2.17
C ASN A 126 -13.27 8.01 -1.59
N GLN A 127 -13.26 7.77 -0.30
CA GLN A 127 -12.08 7.33 0.44
C GLN A 127 -12.44 6.23 1.42
N ALA A 128 -11.62 5.17 1.47
CA ALA A 128 -11.70 4.14 2.50
C ALA A 128 -10.34 3.99 3.17
N SER A 129 -10.24 4.36 4.44
CA SER A 129 -8.99 4.27 5.20
C SER A 129 -8.82 2.84 5.72
N VAL A 130 -7.59 2.35 5.70
CA VAL A 130 -7.17 1.07 6.26
C VAL A 130 -6.02 1.28 7.25
N ALA A 131 -6.04 0.58 8.38
CA ALA A 131 -5.03 0.70 9.41
C ALA A 131 -4.01 -0.43 9.24
N LEU A 132 -2.81 -0.12 8.78
CA LEU A 132 -1.72 -1.07 8.58
C LEU A 132 -0.59 -0.88 9.60
N ASP A 133 -0.31 0.37 9.97
CA ASP A 133 0.71 0.75 10.94
C ASP A 133 0.34 2.08 11.62
N ASP A 134 1.14 2.47 12.60
CA ASP A 134 0.98 3.72 13.37
C ASP A 134 1.80 4.90 12.81
N GLN A 135 2.50 4.72 11.71
CA GLN A 135 3.36 5.71 11.09
C GLN A 135 2.76 6.31 9.81
N THR A 136 1.97 5.52 9.09
CA THR A 136 1.43 5.92 7.80
C THR A 136 -0.10 5.91 7.78
N GLN A 137 -0.69 6.81 7.02
CA GLN A 137 -2.10 6.74 6.65
C GLN A 137 -2.19 6.01 5.32
N CYS A 138 -2.91 4.87 5.33
CA CYS A 138 -3.16 4.07 4.14
C CYS A 138 -4.63 4.17 3.77
N GLU A 139 -4.91 4.30 2.48
CA GLU A 139 -6.28 4.48 2.02
C GLU A 139 -6.49 4.07 0.56
N PHE A 140 -7.67 3.53 0.28
CA PHE A 140 -8.19 3.47 -1.07
C PHE A 140 -8.86 4.80 -1.41
N LEU A 141 -8.54 5.33 -2.57
CA LEU A 141 -9.07 6.59 -3.08
C LEU A 141 -9.73 6.34 -4.42
N TYR A 142 -11.02 6.63 -4.52
CA TYR A 142 -11.74 6.58 -5.78
C TYR A 142 -12.17 7.98 -6.21
N MET A 143 -11.71 8.37 -7.37
CA MET A 143 -12.08 9.57 -8.08
C MET A 143 -13.15 9.22 -9.12
N LYS A 144 -14.33 9.83 -9.03
CA LYS A 144 -15.37 9.67 -10.06
C LYS A 144 -14.92 10.32 -11.38
N PRO A 145 -15.51 9.92 -12.52
CA PRO A 145 -15.28 10.64 -13.77
C PRO A 145 -15.51 12.16 -13.63
N ASN A 146 -14.64 12.94 -14.27
CA ASN A 146 -14.63 14.41 -14.23
C ASN A 146 -14.50 15.01 -12.82
N SER A 147 -13.78 14.34 -11.94
CA SER A 147 -13.49 14.83 -10.58
C SER A 147 -12.04 15.26 -10.41
N GLN A 148 -11.82 16.11 -9.40
CA GLN A 148 -10.48 16.59 -9.08
C GLN A 148 -10.30 16.75 -7.57
N VAL A 149 -9.07 16.51 -7.08
CA VAL A 149 -8.67 16.85 -5.73
C VAL A 149 -8.25 18.33 -5.72
N PRO A 150 -8.68 19.15 -4.76
CA PRO A 150 -8.23 20.54 -4.68
C PRO A 150 -6.70 20.64 -4.57
N MET A 151 -6.13 21.72 -5.12
CA MET A 151 -4.69 22.03 -5.05
C MET A 151 -4.17 21.88 -3.63
N HIS A 152 -3.21 20.98 -3.43
CA HIS A 152 -2.64 20.69 -2.12
C HIS A 152 -1.12 20.51 -2.19
N LYS A 153 -0.50 20.54 -1.01
CA LYS A 153 0.94 20.39 -0.82
C LYS A 153 1.21 19.27 0.17
N HIS A 154 2.25 18.47 -0.11
CA HIS A 154 2.71 17.43 0.80
C HIS A 154 3.70 18.00 1.83
N GLN A 155 3.57 17.56 3.09
CA GLN A 155 4.51 17.87 4.16
C GLN A 155 5.53 16.75 4.40
N GLY A 156 5.30 15.60 3.80
CA GLY A 156 6.15 14.42 3.76
C GLY A 156 6.04 13.74 2.41
N ASN A 157 6.15 12.41 2.43
CA ASN A 157 6.06 11.59 1.24
C ASN A 157 4.63 11.04 1.09
N GLU A 158 4.20 10.95 -0.14
CA GLU A 158 3.03 10.19 -0.56
C GLU A 158 3.41 9.25 -1.67
N VAL A 159 2.92 8.03 -1.56
CA VAL A 159 2.94 7.06 -2.65
C VAL A 159 1.52 6.79 -3.09
N THR A 160 1.30 6.80 -4.39
CA THR A 160 0.01 6.47 -5.01
C THR A 160 0.22 5.38 -6.05
N LEU A 161 -0.38 4.21 -5.82
CA LEU A 161 -0.48 3.12 -6.79
C LEU A 161 -1.82 3.21 -7.51
N VAL A 162 -1.80 3.34 -8.82
CA VAL A 162 -3.01 3.33 -9.65
C VAL A 162 -3.47 1.89 -9.87
N LEU A 163 -4.64 1.54 -9.34
CA LEU A 163 -5.22 0.20 -9.42
C LEU A 163 -6.11 0.03 -10.65
N ASP A 164 -6.81 1.10 -11.04
CA ASP A 164 -7.68 1.12 -12.21
C ASP A 164 -7.95 2.55 -12.67
N GLY A 165 -8.23 2.72 -13.98
CA GLY A 165 -8.42 4.03 -14.59
C GLY A 165 -7.14 4.84 -14.68
N SER A 166 -7.28 6.17 -14.71
CA SER A 166 -6.16 7.10 -14.82
C SER A 166 -6.44 8.43 -14.13
N PHE A 167 -5.37 9.13 -13.76
CA PHE A 167 -5.43 10.54 -13.35
C PHE A 167 -4.25 11.32 -13.92
N GLU A 168 -4.38 12.62 -13.94
CA GLU A 168 -3.31 13.54 -14.35
C GLU A 168 -3.14 14.67 -13.33
N ASP A 169 -1.94 15.24 -13.29
CA ASP A 169 -1.62 16.48 -12.59
C ASP A 169 -0.59 17.30 -13.38
N GLU A 170 -0.06 18.36 -12.77
CA GLU A 170 0.93 19.24 -13.40
C GLU A 170 2.23 18.54 -13.80
N SER A 171 2.50 17.34 -13.28
CA SER A 171 3.74 16.58 -13.49
C SER A 171 3.58 15.44 -14.50
N GLY A 172 2.34 15.02 -14.80
CA GLY A 172 2.12 13.97 -15.79
C GLY A 172 0.76 13.32 -15.76
N HIS A 173 0.64 12.29 -16.59
CA HIS A 173 -0.53 11.42 -16.68
C HIS A 173 -0.14 10.02 -16.18
N TYR A 174 -0.96 9.46 -15.29
CA TYR A 174 -0.72 8.22 -14.57
C TYR A 174 -1.87 7.25 -14.81
N LYS A 175 -1.55 6.02 -15.14
CA LYS A 175 -2.50 4.96 -15.51
C LYS A 175 -2.30 3.72 -14.64
N LYS A 176 -3.18 2.78 -14.80
CA LYS A 176 -3.13 1.48 -14.11
C LYS A 176 -1.71 0.91 -14.06
N SER A 177 -1.31 0.42 -12.90
CA SER A 177 0.00 -0.09 -12.50
C SER A 177 1.08 0.98 -12.23
N ASP A 178 0.87 2.26 -12.53
CA ASP A 178 1.84 3.29 -12.20
C ASP A 178 1.96 3.49 -10.68
N PHE A 179 3.21 3.63 -10.24
CA PHE A 179 3.59 3.88 -8.84
C PHE A 179 4.17 5.29 -8.73
N VAL A 180 3.38 6.21 -8.25
CA VAL A 180 3.70 7.65 -8.22
C VAL A 180 4.21 8.02 -6.85
N VAL A 181 5.36 8.70 -6.79
CA VAL A 181 5.95 9.21 -5.54
C VAL A 181 5.88 10.72 -5.54
N ARG A 182 5.36 11.30 -4.46
CA ARG A 182 5.39 12.73 -4.16
C ARG A 182 6.18 12.97 -2.89
N THR A 183 6.93 14.05 -2.84
CA THR A 183 7.82 14.39 -1.75
C THR A 183 7.43 15.71 -1.09
N THR A 184 8.08 16.02 0.02
CA THR A 184 7.86 17.28 0.72
C THR A 184 8.03 18.48 -0.20
N GLY A 185 7.01 19.27 -0.29
CA GLY A 185 7.02 20.48 -1.10
C GLY A 185 6.29 20.38 -2.43
N ASP A 186 6.05 19.18 -2.92
CA ASP A 186 5.30 18.95 -4.15
C ASP A 186 3.88 19.53 -4.04
N LEU A 187 3.54 20.32 -5.03
CA LEU A 187 2.24 21.00 -5.13
C LEU A 187 1.54 20.49 -6.37
N HIS A 188 0.37 19.88 -6.21
CA HIS A 188 -0.36 19.33 -7.33
C HIS A 188 -1.87 19.35 -7.15
N ARG A 189 -2.59 19.09 -8.23
CA ARG A 189 -4.04 19.01 -8.29
C ARG A 189 -4.46 17.83 -9.18
N PRO A 190 -4.48 16.63 -8.63
CA PRO A 190 -4.89 15.44 -9.37
C PRO A 190 -6.32 15.58 -9.91
N ALA A 191 -6.52 15.23 -11.17
CA ALA A 191 -7.80 15.19 -11.85
C ALA A 191 -7.95 13.89 -12.64
N SER A 192 -9.17 13.37 -12.72
CA SER A 192 -9.46 12.18 -13.52
C SER A 192 -10.66 12.45 -14.41
N GLU A 193 -10.51 12.25 -15.72
CA GLU A 193 -11.59 12.38 -16.70
C GLU A 193 -12.48 11.14 -16.73
N GLU A 194 -11.90 9.96 -16.71
CA GLU A 194 -12.61 8.68 -16.84
C GLU A 194 -12.91 7.99 -15.50
N GLY A 195 -12.35 8.50 -14.40
CA GLY A 195 -12.39 7.88 -13.09
C GLY A 195 -11.11 7.08 -12.80
N CYS A 196 -10.80 6.96 -11.50
CA CYS A 196 -9.56 6.33 -11.07
C CYS A 196 -9.71 5.72 -9.69
N LEU A 197 -9.26 4.48 -9.52
CA LEU A 197 -9.09 3.84 -8.22
C LEU A 197 -7.61 3.76 -7.90
N CYS A 198 -7.21 4.28 -6.75
CA CYS A 198 -5.84 4.28 -6.27
C CYS A 198 -5.73 3.68 -4.87
N PHE A 199 -4.54 3.21 -4.52
CA PHE A 199 -4.13 2.98 -3.14
C PHE A 199 -3.03 3.97 -2.80
N ALA A 200 -3.25 4.76 -1.74
CA ALA A 200 -2.33 5.80 -1.30
C ALA A 200 -1.75 5.49 0.08
N VAL A 201 -0.47 5.81 0.27
CA VAL A 201 0.27 5.72 1.53
C VAL A 201 0.92 7.07 1.81
N LEU A 202 0.55 7.71 2.92
CA LEU A 202 1.04 9.01 3.32
C LEU A 202 1.78 8.89 4.67
N ASP A 203 2.98 9.43 4.78
CA ASP A 203 3.72 9.54 6.04
C ASP A 203 3.42 10.85 6.80
N SER A 204 2.76 11.80 6.16
CA SER A 204 2.41 13.10 6.71
C SER A 204 1.09 13.63 6.13
N PRO A 205 0.34 14.46 6.89
CA PRO A 205 -0.92 15.00 6.41
C PRO A 205 -0.69 15.99 5.26
N LEU A 206 -1.52 15.90 4.23
CA LEU A 206 -1.54 16.90 3.17
C LEU A 206 -2.10 18.25 3.67
N THR A 207 -1.79 19.32 2.93
CA THR A 207 -2.27 20.67 3.25
C THR A 207 -2.84 21.35 2.00
N PHE A 208 -4.12 21.67 2.02
CA PHE A 208 -4.73 22.48 0.97
C PHE A 208 -4.20 23.91 0.98
N THR A 209 -3.80 24.41 -0.20
CA THR A 209 -3.11 25.70 -0.34
C THR A 209 -4.00 26.81 -0.86
N LYS A 210 -5.13 26.51 -1.52
CA LYS A 210 -6.02 27.49 -2.16
C LYS A 210 -7.49 27.26 -1.82
N GLY A 211 -8.27 28.33 -1.92
CA GLY A 211 -9.73 28.32 -1.83
C GLY A 211 -10.28 27.93 -0.45
N LEU A 212 -11.57 27.59 -0.41
CA LEU A 212 -12.27 27.17 0.80
C LEU A 212 -11.76 25.85 1.36
N ALA A 213 -11.09 25.02 0.55
CA ALA A 213 -10.51 23.77 0.99
C ALA A 213 -9.47 23.97 2.12
N ARG A 214 -8.82 25.13 2.23
CA ARG A 214 -7.91 25.48 3.34
C ARG A 214 -8.57 25.35 4.72
N LEU A 215 -9.87 25.56 4.81
CA LEU A 215 -10.62 25.43 6.07
C LEU A 215 -10.68 23.98 6.54
N LEU A 216 -10.41 22.99 5.68
CA LEU A 216 -10.37 21.57 6.00
C LEU A 216 -9.04 21.12 6.60
N ASN A 217 -7.97 21.92 6.54
CA ASN A 217 -6.64 21.54 7.01
C ASN A 217 -6.59 21.06 8.48
N PRO A 218 -7.27 21.70 9.46
CA PRO A 218 -7.28 21.18 10.83
C PRO A 218 -7.92 19.79 10.93
N PHE A 219 -8.98 19.56 10.14
CA PHE A 219 -9.67 18.28 10.09
C PHE A 219 -8.81 17.17 9.45
N ILE A 220 -8.05 17.48 8.40
CA ILE A 220 -7.12 16.54 7.76
C ILE A 220 -6.02 16.13 8.74
N ARG A 221 -5.42 17.08 9.46
CA ARG A 221 -4.43 16.80 10.50
C ARG A 221 -5.00 15.93 11.63
N TYR A 222 -6.22 16.21 12.06
CA TYR A 222 -6.92 15.39 13.06
C TYR A 222 -7.16 13.96 12.55
N ARG A 223 -7.62 13.82 11.31
CA ARG A 223 -7.85 12.52 10.68
C ARG A 223 -6.57 11.70 10.56
N PHE A 224 -5.47 12.33 10.10
CA PHE A 224 -4.16 11.69 10.00
C PHE A 224 -3.73 11.13 11.36
N ARG A 225 -3.74 11.96 12.42
CA ARG A 225 -3.41 11.52 13.78
C ARG A 225 -4.28 10.37 14.26
N ARG A 226 -5.57 10.41 13.95
CA ARG A 226 -6.50 9.34 14.35
C ARG A 226 -6.24 8.03 13.58
N ALA A 227 -5.92 8.10 12.30
CA ALA A 227 -5.61 6.92 11.49
C ALA A 227 -4.36 6.21 12.01
N THR A 228 -3.28 6.96 12.28
CA THR A 228 -2.04 6.43 12.83
C THR A 228 -2.20 5.93 14.28
N SER A 229 -2.99 6.60 15.13
CA SER A 229 -3.25 6.13 16.51
C SER A 229 -4.14 4.88 16.59
N ALA A 230 -5.07 4.67 15.66
CA ALA A 230 -5.95 3.51 15.65
C ALA A 230 -5.20 2.22 15.33
N ALA A 231 -4.19 2.28 14.47
CA ALA A 231 -3.33 1.14 14.13
C ALA A 231 -2.50 0.66 15.32
N ALA A 232 -2.01 1.58 16.17
CA ALA A 232 -1.30 1.25 17.38
C ALA A 232 -2.15 0.39 18.34
N THR A 233 -3.46 0.65 18.42
CA THR A 233 -4.39 -0.10 19.29
C THR A 233 -4.65 -1.53 18.80
N ILE A 234 -4.60 -1.77 17.48
CA ILE A 234 -4.81 -3.10 16.89
C ILE A 234 -3.58 -3.99 17.12
N CYS A 235 -2.37 -3.43 17.03
CA CYS A 235 -1.12 -4.16 17.26
C CYS A 235 -1.00 -4.71 18.70
N PHE A 236 -1.52 -4.01 19.71
CA PHE A 236 -1.50 -4.45 21.12
C PHE A 236 -2.60 -5.47 21.50
N ARG A 237 -3.59 -5.73 20.64
CA ARG A 237 -4.65 -6.71 20.89
C ARG A 237 -4.32 -8.12 20.42
N ASN A 238 -3.28 -8.31 19.63
CA ASN A 238 -2.88 -9.59 19.01
C ASN A 238 -1.52 -10.12 19.56
N VAL A 239 -1.09 -9.67 20.74
CA VAL A 239 0.09 -10.20 21.47
C VAL A 239 -0.37 -10.92 22.72
#